data_00ce104c27df1b7fc9d969369a4977a7
#
_entry.id   00ce104c27df1b7fc9d969369a4977a7
#
_cell.length_a   1.000
_cell.length_b   1.000
_cell.length_c   1.000
_cell.angle_alpha   90.00
_cell.angle_beta   90.00
_cell.angle_gamma   90.00
#
_symmetry.space_group_name_H-M   'P 1'
#
loop_
_entity.id
_entity.type
_entity.pdbx_description
1 polymer ?
#
loop_
_entity_poly.entity_id
_entity_poly.type
_entity_poly.pdbx_seq_one_letter_code
_entity_poly.pdbx_strand_id
1 'polypeptide(L)'
;MNERFGLRFADVNLQRHLGRRLAGFLVVVAVAYAVRPLLHGLVYQTLYSPFGLLVIGTTAVAATALWFLPPLAGAPVDGMSTTVSPLLSASANQKLGLLVVVFTVGLLVGFVYSVPAGMVTERTLAQETMGEADQIQEFPRVNAENPRIAPRAVADVQTRGSVSYRTHRLGPSDIARAEDGSLAWSYAIEPDGFRNKLLSNQRGVLLSDMTRMEDREITAYDNQTFAIGEGMYLQRGAAWNLRTTDYFAQYFDDAVEFTHDGQAYMYYPKTVHEWRLTPIPHTVPVWDGGALLHTNGTIDHLSPDEAQASEILEGQRLYPLYNSRRQMESLGYRNGIINQLEIVGEHAGEVEVATLPAGAGNSQPFVIDLEGERMSYVTAMEPYGE
;
A
#
# COMPACT_ATOMS: atom_id res chain seq x y z
N MET A 1 54.92 -17.18 -0.99
CA MET A 1 53.94 -16.69 -0.01
C MET A 1 52.63 -16.43 -0.75
N ASN A 2 51.85 -17.50 -0.95
CA ASN A 2 50.57 -17.45 -1.65
C ASN A 2 49.54 -18.19 -0.76
N GLU A 3 49.09 -17.56 0.29
CA GLU A 3 47.90 -18.01 0.99
C GLU A 3 46.69 -17.59 0.23
N ARG A 4 46.17 -18.51 -0.58
CA ARG A 4 44.85 -18.35 -1.21
C ARG A 4 43.82 -18.40 -0.10
N PHE A 5 42.95 -17.43 -0.05
CA PHE A 5 41.70 -17.44 0.70
C PHE A 5 40.84 -18.62 0.24
N GLY A 6 41.10 -19.79 0.75
CA GLY A 6 40.35 -21.04 0.49
C GLY A 6 39.40 -21.29 1.65
N LEU A 7 38.12 -21.11 1.46
CA LEU A 7 37.09 -21.59 2.38
C LEU A 7 37.25 -23.13 2.50
N ARG A 8 37.69 -23.62 3.66
CA ARG A 8 37.74 -25.07 3.95
C ARG A 8 36.41 -25.49 4.57
N PHE A 9 35.79 -26.49 3.99
CA PHE A 9 34.57 -27.09 4.54
C PHE A 9 34.95 -28.33 5.39
N ALA A 10 34.18 -28.56 6.46
CA ALA A 10 34.33 -29.76 7.28
C ALA A 10 33.91 -30.99 6.47
N ASP A 11 34.58 -32.15 6.72
CA ASP A 11 34.19 -33.41 6.13
C ASP A 11 32.79 -33.84 6.62
N VAL A 12 31.81 -33.71 5.75
CA VAL A 12 30.39 -33.99 6.05
C VAL A 12 29.84 -34.89 4.94
N ASN A 13 29.01 -35.86 5.29
CA ASN A 13 28.21 -36.56 4.29
C ASN A 13 27.26 -35.58 3.62
N LEU A 14 27.64 -35.14 2.42
CA LEU A 14 26.97 -34.03 1.70
C LEU A 14 25.49 -34.34 1.42
N GLN A 15 25.16 -35.57 1.05
CA GLN A 15 23.77 -35.96 0.76
C GLN A 15 22.89 -35.86 2.01
N ARG A 16 23.38 -36.37 3.16
CA ARG A 16 22.64 -36.28 4.42
C ARG A 16 22.52 -34.84 4.92
N HIS A 17 23.55 -34.02 4.73
CA HIS A 17 23.53 -32.60 5.08
C HIS A 17 22.51 -31.86 4.22
N LEU A 18 22.58 -31.95 2.89
CA LEU A 18 21.67 -31.29 1.97
C LEU A 18 20.22 -31.75 2.16
N GLY A 19 19.98 -33.06 2.35
CA GLY A 19 18.63 -33.57 2.60
C GLY A 19 17.97 -32.97 3.85
N ARG A 20 18.72 -32.88 4.98
CA ARG A 20 18.22 -32.27 6.21
C ARG A 20 17.96 -30.76 6.04
N ARG A 21 18.84 -30.04 5.34
CA ARG A 21 18.72 -28.61 5.09
C ARG A 21 17.55 -28.31 4.15
N LEU A 22 17.37 -29.14 3.12
CA LEU A 22 16.23 -29.02 2.21
C LEU A 22 14.91 -29.26 2.96
N ALA A 23 14.84 -30.32 3.79
CA ALA A 23 13.64 -30.54 4.59
C ALA A 23 13.31 -29.36 5.52
N GLY A 24 14.32 -28.84 6.23
CA GLY A 24 14.14 -27.63 7.06
C GLY A 24 13.71 -26.40 6.26
N PHE A 25 14.31 -26.16 5.09
CA PHE A 25 13.96 -25.07 4.19
C PHE A 25 12.51 -25.18 3.69
N LEU A 26 12.08 -26.38 3.28
CA LEU A 26 10.69 -26.62 2.84
C LEU A 26 9.68 -26.37 3.96
N VAL A 27 10.03 -26.72 5.21
CA VAL A 27 9.16 -26.38 6.36
C VAL A 27 9.05 -24.87 6.53
N VAL A 28 10.17 -24.12 6.45
CA VAL A 28 10.14 -22.65 6.54
C VAL A 28 9.31 -22.05 5.42
N VAL A 29 9.49 -22.52 4.19
CA VAL A 29 8.69 -22.06 3.03
C VAL A 29 7.21 -22.37 3.21
N ALA A 30 6.86 -23.56 3.69
CA ALA A 30 5.47 -23.95 3.93
C ALA A 30 4.81 -23.07 5.01
N VAL A 31 5.54 -22.79 6.11
CA VAL A 31 5.06 -21.87 7.15
C VAL A 31 4.93 -20.46 6.61
N ALA A 32 5.93 -19.94 5.88
CA ALA A 32 5.86 -18.60 5.28
C ALA A 32 4.69 -18.49 4.29
N TYR A 33 4.44 -19.53 3.50
CA TYR A 33 3.28 -19.58 2.60
C TYR A 33 1.95 -19.59 3.37
N ALA A 34 1.85 -20.33 4.47
CA ALA A 34 0.63 -20.36 5.29
C ALA A 34 0.30 -19.00 5.93
N VAL A 35 1.34 -18.24 6.32
CA VAL A 35 1.19 -16.92 6.95
C VAL A 35 1.46 -15.77 5.96
N ARG A 36 1.50 -16.04 4.66
CA ARG A 36 1.88 -15.04 3.64
C ARG A 36 1.11 -13.70 3.71
N PRO A 37 -0.19 -13.66 4.05
CA PRO A 37 -0.89 -12.38 4.13
C PRO A 37 -0.32 -11.44 5.21
N LEU A 38 0.27 -12.00 6.29
CA LEU A 38 0.97 -11.21 7.32
C LEU A 38 2.33 -10.71 6.83
N LEU A 39 2.96 -11.44 5.93
CA LEU A 39 4.27 -11.09 5.36
C LEU A 39 4.15 -10.20 4.12
N HIS A 40 2.94 -9.93 3.65
CA HIS A 40 2.69 -9.22 2.40
C HIS A 40 3.46 -7.91 2.31
N GLY A 41 3.35 -7.01 3.31
CA GLY A 41 4.03 -5.71 3.27
C GLY A 41 5.55 -5.84 3.15
N LEU A 42 6.16 -6.80 3.88
CA LEU A 42 7.59 -7.06 3.79
C LEU A 42 8.00 -7.58 2.40
N VAL A 43 7.27 -8.56 1.88
CA VAL A 43 7.56 -9.17 0.57
C VAL A 43 7.33 -8.16 -0.55
N TYR A 44 6.21 -7.43 -0.51
CA TYR A 44 5.87 -6.43 -1.49
C TYR A 44 6.91 -5.32 -1.55
N GLN A 45 7.27 -4.72 -0.40
CA GLN A 45 8.32 -3.70 -0.33
C GLN A 45 9.69 -4.23 -0.75
N THR A 46 9.98 -5.51 -0.48
CA THR A 46 11.24 -6.11 -0.96
C THR A 46 11.27 -6.24 -2.47
N LEU A 47 10.18 -6.68 -3.08
CA LEU A 47 10.13 -6.94 -4.53
C LEU A 47 9.98 -5.67 -5.36
N TYR A 48 9.26 -4.67 -4.85
CA TYR A 48 8.90 -3.48 -5.60
C TYR A 48 9.58 -2.19 -5.09
N SER A 49 10.63 -2.33 -4.29
CA SER A 49 11.48 -1.22 -3.89
C SER A 49 12.94 -1.55 -4.24
N PRO A 50 13.65 -0.69 -4.99
CA PRO A 50 15.08 -0.87 -5.22
C PRO A 50 15.87 -1.03 -3.90
N PHE A 51 15.54 -0.23 -2.88
CA PHE A 51 16.12 -0.35 -1.55
C PHE A 51 15.83 -1.70 -0.92
N GLY A 52 14.56 -2.12 -0.91
CA GLY A 52 14.13 -3.42 -0.37
C GLY A 52 14.84 -4.59 -1.03
N LEU A 53 14.96 -4.56 -2.36
CA LEU A 53 15.64 -5.61 -3.14
C LEU A 53 17.13 -5.68 -2.81
N LEU A 54 17.80 -4.52 -2.70
CA LEU A 54 19.23 -4.45 -2.37
C LEU A 54 19.53 -4.83 -0.92
N VAL A 55 18.66 -4.53 0.03
CA VAL A 55 18.90 -4.83 1.45
C VAL A 55 18.33 -6.20 1.83
N ILE A 56 17.02 -6.35 1.71
CA ILE A 56 16.31 -7.54 2.17
C ILE A 56 16.51 -8.71 1.20
N GLY A 57 16.36 -8.44 -0.10
CA GLY A 57 16.51 -9.45 -1.15
C GLY A 57 17.90 -10.06 -1.15
N THR A 58 18.96 -9.24 -1.18
CA THR A 58 20.35 -9.77 -1.16
C THR A 58 20.66 -10.50 0.14
N THR A 59 20.17 -9.99 1.28
CA THR A 59 20.34 -10.67 2.58
C THR A 59 19.62 -12.00 2.63
N ALA A 60 18.39 -12.09 2.09
CA ALA A 60 17.63 -13.34 2.02
C ALA A 60 18.32 -14.39 1.11
N VAL A 61 18.84 -13.95 -0.04
CA VAL A 61 19.62 -14.81 -0.94
C VAL A 61 20.90 -15.31 -0.24
N ALA A 62 21.63 -14.42 0.42
CA ALA A 62 22.83 -14.79 1.18
C ALA A 62 22.51 -15.75 2.33
N ALA A 63 21.45 -15.48 3.10
CA ALA A 63 20.99 -16.36 4.17
C ALA A 63 20.63 -17.75 3.67
N THR A 64 19.91 -17.82 2.53
CA THR A 64 19.56 -19.08 1.89
C THR A 64 20.80 -19.84 1.41
N ALA A 65 21.74 -19.17 0.76
CA ALA A 65 22.99 -19.77 0.33
C ALA A 65 23.79 -20.30 1.54
N LEU A 66 23.93 -19.51 2.60
CA LEU A 66 24.63 -19.91 3.84
C LEU A 66 23.91 -21.04 4.57
N TRP A 67 22.60 -21.16 4.45
CA TRP A 67 21.84 -22.27 5.01
C TRP A 67 22.24 -23.61 4.39
N PHE A 68 22.46 -23.68 3.08
CA PHE A 68 22.83 -24.89 2.36
C PHE A 68 24.33 -25.21 2.40
N LEU A 69 25.18 -24.20 2.64
CA LEU A 69 26.63 -24.43 2.75
C LEU A 69 26.96 -25.33 3.93
N PRO A 70 27.88 -26.32 3.74
CA PRO A 70 28.43 -27.13 4.83
C PRO A 70 29.04 -26.24 5.94
N PRO A 71 29.22 -26.78 7.16
CA PRO A 71 29.95 -26.08 8.21
C PRO A 71 31.35 -25.68 7.71
N LEU A 72 31.69 -24.42 7.91
CA LEU A 72 33.03 -23.93 7.62
C LEU A 72 34.02 -24.52 8.65
N ALA A 73 35.11 -25.08 8.19
CA ALA A 73 36.19 -25.56 9.07
C ALA A 73 36.92 -24.30 9.62
N GLY A 74 36.65 -23.97 10.88
CA GLY A 74 37.19 -22.76 11.49
C GLY A 74 38.67 -22.84 11.78
N ALA A 75 39.45 -21.92 11.22
CA ALA A 75 40.59 -21.39 11.98
C ALA A 75 40.01 -20.32 12.92
N PRO A 76 40.41 -20.27 14.21
CA PRO A 76 40.03 -19.15 15.06
C PRO A 76 40.53 -17.86 14.42
N VAL A 77 39.64 -16.94 14.14
CA VAL A 77 40.04 -15.57 13.79
C VAL A 77 40.42 -14.89 15.09
N ASP A 78 41.72 -14.93 15.37
CA ASP A 78 42.29 -14.21 16.50
C ASP A 78 41.95 -12.72 16.36
N GLY A 79 41.13 -12.20 17.26
CA GLY A 79 40.84 -10.76 17.35
C GLY A 79 39.38 -10.35 17.33
N MET A 80 38.44 -11.23 17.03
CA MET A 80 37.00 -10.86 17.11
C MET A 80 36.45 -11.33 18.46
N SER A 81 36.26 -10.35 19.39
CA SER A 81 35.79 -10.63 20.74
C SER A 81 34.45 -11.36 20.73
N THR A 82 34.43 -12.48 21.42
CA THR A 82 33.36 -13.45 21.59
C THR A 82 32.22 -12.91 22.49
N THR A 83 31.57 -11.84 22.10
CA THR A 83 30.44 -11.31 22.88
C THR A 83 29.06 -11.79 22.39
N VAL A 84 29.01 -12.62 21.36
CA VAL A 84 27.76 -13.18 20.87
C VAL A 84 27.66 -14.64 21.31
N SER A 85 26.89 -14.84 22.35
CA SER A 85 26.33 -16.09 22.89
C SER A 85 27.16 -17.40 22.76
N PRO A 86 27.49 -18.08 23.86
CA PRO A 86 28.16 -19.37 23.87
C PRO A 86 27.37 -20.53 23.29
N LEU A 87 26.12 -20.27 22.82
CA LEU A 87 25.20 -21.25 22.27
C LEU A 87 25.40 -21.56 20.77
N LEU A 88 26.18 -20.74 20.06
CA LEU A 88 26.40 -20.92 18.63
C LEU A 88 27.78 -21.53 18.37
N SER A 89 27.84 -22.52 17.47
CA SER A 89 29.12 -23.11 17.02
C SER A 89 29.97 -22.05 16.31
N ALA A 90 31.31 -22.16 16.33
CA ALA A 90 32.22 -21.25 15.63
C ALA A 90 31.84 -21.05 14.15
N SER A 91 31.39 -22.11 13.47
CA SER A 91 30.89 -22.09 12.10
C SER A 91 29.58 -21.24 11.96
N ALA A 92 28.70 -21.31 12.93
CA ALA A 92 27.46 -20.48 12.92
C ALA A 92 27.78 -19.00 13.11
N ASN A 93 28.73 -18.66 13.98
CA ASN A 93 29.17 -17.29 14.20
C ASN A 93 29.82 -16.68 12.95
N GLN A 94 30.64 -17.48 12.21
CA GLN A 94 31.25 -17.02 10.96
C GLN A 94 30.18 -16.75 9.87
N LYS A 95 29.20 -17.65 9.74
CA LYS A 95 28.08 -17.46 8.80
C LYS A 95 27.23 -16.24 9.17
N LEU A 96 26.96 -16.05 10.46
CA LEU A 96 26.26 -14.86 10.96
C LEU A 96 27.07 -13.58 10.69
N GLY A 97 28.38 -13.59 10.94
CA GLY A 97 29.25 -12.46 10.62
C GLY A 97 29.23 -12.10 9.14
N LEU A 98 29.29 -13.09 8.25
CA LEU A 98 29.18 -12.86 6.81
C LEU A 98 27.80 -12.29 6.42
N LEU A 99 26.72 -12.81 7.03
CA LEU A 99 25.38 -12.28 6.79
C LEU A 99 25.24 -10.82 7.24
N VAL A 100 25.82 -10.47 8.38
CA VAL A 100 25.84 -9.06 8.87
C VAL A 100 26.61 -8.18 7.91
N VAL A 101 27.75 -8.64 7.37
CA VAL A 101 28.52 -7.88 6.36
C VAL A 101 27.68 -7.66 5.11
N VAL A 102 27.02 -8.71 4.57
CA VAL A 102 26.16 -8.59 3.38
C VAL A 102 25.00 -7.62 3.65
N PHE A 103 24.36 -7.72 4.80
CA PHE A 103 23.27 -6.81 5.19
C PHE A 103 23.76 -5.35 5.27
N THR A 104 24.92 -5.12 5.93
CA THR A 104 25.48 -3.77 6.08
C THR A 104 25.86 -3.16 4.73
N VAL A 105 26.51 -3.94 3.86
CA VAL A 105 26.86 -3.49 2.50
C VAL A 105 25.59 -3.23 1.69
N GLY A 106 24.62 -4.14 1.75
CA GLY A 106 23.31 -3.96 1.12
C GLY A 106 22.61 -2.69 1.58
N LEU A 107 22.66 -2.40 2.89
CA LEU A 107 22.07 -1.20 3.47
C LEU A 107 22.75 0.08 2.96
N LEU A 108 24.08 0.11 2.93
CA LEU A 108 24.84 1.26 2.42
C LEU A 108 24.56 1.51 0.93
N VAL A 109 24.66 0.45 0.12
CA VAL A 109 24.41 0.54 -1.32
C VAL A 109 22.94 0.89 -1.58
N GLY A 110 22.01 0.26 -0.86
CA GLY A 110 20.58 0.53 -0.98
C GLY A 110 20.23 1.97 -0.63
N PHE A 111 20.80 2.52 0.43
CA PHE A 111 20.61 3.91 0.82
C PHE A 111 21.10 4.88 -0.26
N VAL A 112 22.33 4.70 -0.74
CA VAL A 112 22.90 5.54 -1.80
C VAL A 112 22.07 5.44 -3.09
N TYR A 113 21.60 4.25 -3.42
CA TYR A 113 20.81 4.01 -4.64
C TYR A 113 19.37 4.53 -4.54
N SER A 114 18.78 4.53 -3.33
CA SER A 114 17.37 4.92 -3.15
C SER A 114 17.10 6.37 -3.52
N VAL A 115 18.07 7.27 -3.33
CA VAL A 115 17.92 8.70 -3.65
C VAL A 115 17.75 8.91 -5.16
N PRO A 116 18.70 8.52 -6.04
CA PRO A 116 18.52 8.68 -7.47
C PRO A 116 17.35 7.85 -8.02
N ALA A 117 17.10 6.66 -7.50
CA ALA A 117 15.96 5.85 -7.92
C ALA A 117 14.62 6.54 -7.58
N GLY A 118 14.50 7.16 -6.41
CA GLY A 118 13.34 7.95 -6.03
C GLY A 118 13.12 9.14 -6.97
N MET A 119 14.17 9.93 -7.24
CA MET A 119 14.08 11.07 -8.17
C MET A 119 13.65 10.64 -9.59
N VAL A 120 14.17 9.50 -10.05
CA VAL A 120 13.79 8.95 -11.36
C VAL A 120 12.34 8.46 -11.35
N THR A 121 11.87 7.84 -10.27
CA THR A 121 10.46 7.47 -10.09
C THR A 121 9.56 8.70 -10.21
N GLU A 122 9.85 9.77 -9.44
CA GLU A 122 9.06 11.01 -9.49
C GLU A 122 9.07 11.64 -10.89
N ARG A 123 10.25 11.68 -11.53
CA ARG A 123 10.34 12.20 -12.90
C ARG A 123 9.56 11.38 -13.91
N THR A 124 9.62 10.05 -13.83
CA THR A 124 8.87 9.15 -14.70
C THR A 124 7.37 9.34 -14.51
N LEU A 125 6.91 9.35 -13.26
CA LEU A 125 5.50 9.55 -12.93
C LEU A 125 4.99 10.92 -13.41
N ALA A 126 5.78 11.99 -13.24
CA ALA A 126 5.45 13.31 -13.76
C ALA A 126 5.31 13.32 -15.29
N GLN A 127 6.20 12.62 -16.00
CA GLN A 127 6.15 12.52 -17.46
C GLN A 127 4.93 11.73 -17.94
N GLU A 128 4.61 10.62 -17.31
CA GLU A 128 3.42 9.82 -17.62
C GLU A 128 2.15 10.65 -17.35
N THR A 129 2.05 11.28 -16.17
CA THR A 129 0.91 12.14 -15.82
C THR A 129 0.72 13.31 -16.81
N MET A 130 1.80 13.99 -17.18
CA MET A 130 1.73 15.10 -18.14
C MET A 130 1.47 14.63 -19.58
N GLY A 131 1.92 13.41 -19.92
CA GLY A 131 1.71 12.82 -21.25
C GLY A 131 0.27 12.40 -21.50
N GLU A 132 -0.47 12.10 -20.46
CA GLU A 132 -1.90 11.72 -20.49
C GLU A 132 -2.84 12.92 -20.24
N ALA A 133 -2.30 14.07 -19.84
CA ALA A 133 -3.10 15.22 -19.44
C ALA A 133 -3.57 16.05 -20.64
N ASP A 134 -4.84 16.37 -20.65
CA ASP A 134 -5.42 17.38 -21.53
C ASP A 134 -5.46 18.75 -20.83
N GLN A 135 -5.03 19.79 -21.54
CA GLN A 135 -5.13 21.15 -21.04
C GLN A 135 -6.52 21.70 -21.32
N ILE A 136 -7.26 22.05 -20.28
CA ILE A 136 -8.55 22.71 -20.34
C ILE A 136 -8.40 24.18 -19.97
N GLN A 137 -9.21 25.07 -20.59
CA GLN A 137 -9.18 26.51 -20.32
C GLN A 137 -10.14 26.91 -19.21
N GLU A 138 -11.22 26.14 -19.03
CA GLU A 138 -12.23 26.40 -18.02
C GLU A 138 -12.34 25.18 -17.12
N PHE A 139 -12.44 25.41 -15.82
CA PHE A 139 -12.66 24.33 -14.87
C PHE A 139 -14.03 23.69 -15.13
N PRO A 140 -14.15 22.36 -15.15
CA PRO A 140 -15.43 21.69 -15.33
C PRO A 140 -16.43 22.13 -14.26
N ARG A 141 -17.70 22.20 -14.62
CA ARG A 141 -18.74 22.59 -13.66
C ARG A 141 -18.89 21.52 -12.59
N VAL A 142 -18.91 21.98 -11.35
CA VAL A 142 -19.25 21.12 -10.22
C VAL A 142 -20.75 20.85 -10.28
N ASN A 143 -21.13 19.59 -10.04
CA ASN A 143 -22.54 19.23 -9.95
C ASN A 143 -23.21 19.97 -8.79
N ALA A 144 -24.09 20.92 -9.13
CA ALA A 144 -24.75 21.76 -8.15
C ALA A 144 -25.77 21.00 -7.27
N GLU A 145 -26.22 19.83 -7.71
CA GLU A 145 -27.12 18.96 -6.94
C GLU A 145 -26.36 18.16 -5.87
N ASN A 146 -25.05 17.95 -6.07
CA ASN A 146 -24.20 17.17 -5.18
C ASN A 146 -22.97 17.96 -4.67
N PRO A 147 -23.14 19.12 -4.05
CA PRO A 147 -22.03 19.90 -3.56
C PRO A 147 -21.39 19.22 -2.34
N ARG A 148 -20.07 19.14 -2.31
CA ARG A 148 -19.34 18.67 -1.13
C ARG A 148 -19.30 19.80 -0.09
N ILE A 149 -20.26 19.82 0.84
CA ILE A 149 -20.38 20.88 1.86
C ILE A 149 -19.81 20.43 3.21
N ALA A 150 -20.10 19.20 3.64
CA ALA A 150 -19.70 18.72 4.96
C ALA A 150 -18.24 18.27 5.00
N PRO A 151 -17.34 18.95 5.77
CA PRO A 151 -15.97 18.48 5.95
C PRO A 151 -15.93 17.13 6.68
N ARG A 152 -14.92 16.30 6.37
CA ARG A 152 -14.72 14.98 6.99
C ARG A 152 -14.77 15.01 8.52
N ALA A 153 -14.02 15.94 9.13
CA ALA A 153 -13.95 16.02 10.60
C ALA A 153 -15.30 16.30 11.25
N VAL A 154 -16.14 17.15 10.63
CA VAL A 154 -17.49 17.44 11.11
C VAL A 154 -18.40 16.24 10.92
N ALA A 155 -18.36 15.61 9.75
CA ALA A 155 -19.13 14.41 9.46
C ALA A 155 -18.79 13.28 10.45
N ASP A 156 -17.50 13.02 10.66
CA ASP A 156 -17.04 11.96 11.57
C ASP A 156 -17.57 12.17 13.00
N VAL A 157 -17.47 13.37 13.55
CA VAL A 157 -17.94 13.66 14.91
C VAL A 157 -19.45 13.48 15.02
N GLN A 158 -20.22 14.01 14.08
CA GLN A 158 -21.69 13.94 14.13
C GLN A 158 -22.18 12.51 13.87
N THR A 159 -21.65 11.82 12.86
CA THR A 159 -22.08 10.46 12.53
C THR A 159 -21.74 9.49 13.66
N ARG A 160 -20.53 9.56 14.23
CA ARG A 160 -20.13 8.73 15.38
C ARG A 160 -20.91 9.05 16.64
N GLY A 161 -21.38 10.28 16.80
CA GLY A 161 -22.24 10.70 17.91
C GLY A 161 -23.69 10.25 17.76
N SER A 162 -24.19 10.08 16.54
CA SER A 162 -25.57 9.73 16.23
C SER A 162 -25.84 8.22 16.28
N VAL A 163 -24.81 7.39 16.10
CA VAL A 163 -24.93 5.93 15.98
C VAL A 163 -24.13 5.27 17.09
N SER A 164 -24.78 4.38 17.85
CA SER A 164 -24.14 3.63 18.94
C SER A 164 -24.39 2.14 18.80
N TYR A 165 -23.34 1.38 18.62
CA TYR A 165 -23.37 -0.08 18.59
C TYR A 165 -22.60 -0.64 19.79
N ARG A 166 -23.16 -1.67 20.47
CA ARG A 166 -22.51 -2.27 21.65
C ARG A 166 -21.18 -2.97 21.36
N THR A 167 -21.06 -3.56 20.18
CA THR A 167 -19.95 -4.45 19.80
C THR A 167 -19.27 -4.03 18.51
N HIS A 168 -19.71 -2.94 17.91
CA HIS A 168 -19.22 -2.42 16.66
C HIS A 168 -18.92 -0.92 16.79
N ARG A 169 -18.09 -0.43 15.88
CA ARG A 169 -17.79 0.99 15.71
C ARG A 169 -17.85 1.33 14.23
N LEU A 170 -17.88 2.61 13.92
CA LEU A 170 -17.67 3.05 12.55
C LEU A 170 -16.18 3.05 12.22
N GLY A 171 -15.84 2.44 11.12
CA GLY A 171 -14.50 2.45 10.52
C GLY A 171 -14.02 3.84 10.10
N PRO A 172 -12.91 3.98 9.40
CA PRO A 172 -12.52 5.20 8.71
C PRO A 172 -13.64 5.65 7.77
N SER A 173 -13.74 6.95 7.53
CA SER A 173 -14.71 7.49 6.56
C SER A 173 -14.08 7.59 5.18
N ASP A 174 -14.83 7.22 4.16
CA ASP A 174 -14.51 7.47 2.77
C ASP A 174 -15.66 8.19 2.05
N ILE A 175 -15.55 8.45 0.76
CA ILE A 175 -16.58 9.11 -0.03
C ILE A 175 -17.16 8.11 -1.02
N ALA A 176 -18.48 7.97 -0.98
CA ALA A 176 -19.25 7.15 -1.88
C ALA A 176 -20.40 7.95 -2.50
N ARG A 177 -20.95 7.45 -3.59
CA ARG A 177 -22.22 7.90 -4.14
C ARG A 177 -23.32 7.00 -3.59
N ALA A 178 -24.35 7.59 -3.03
CA ALA A 178 -25.57 6.90 -2.61
C ALA A 178 -26.45 6.53 -3.82
N GLU A 179 -27.44 5.67 -3.63
CA GLU A 179 -28.31 5.21 -4.71
C GLU A 179 -29.18 6.33 -5.33
N ASP A 180 -29.46 7.38 -4.58
CA ASP A 180 -30.15 8.56 -5.08
C ASP A 180 -29.23 9.50 -5.89
N GLY A 181 -27.97 9.13 -6.07
CA GLY A 181 -26.95 9.89 -6.77
C GLY A 181 -26.25 10.95 -5.91
N SER A 182 -26.64 11.16 -4.66
CA SER A 182 -26.01 12.13 -3.77
C SER A 182 -24.63 11.64 -3.29
N LEU A 183 -23.73 12.57 -2.93
CA LEU A 183 -22.48 12.23 -2.28
C LEU A 183 -22.67 12.01 -0.79
N ALA A 184 -22.04 10.98 -0.28
CA ALA A 184 -22.09 10.62 1.14
C ALA A 184 -20.69 10.30 1.70
N TRP A 185 -20.51 10.58 2.98
CA TRP A 185 -19.45 9.94 3.77
C TRP A 185 -19.86 8.51 4.08
N SER A 186 -19.04 7.56 3.67
CA SER A 186 -19.29 6.13 3.88
C SER A 186 -18.45 5.58 5.03
N TYR A 187 -18.97 4.55 5.69
CA TYR A 187 -18.33 3.92 6.84
C TYR A 187 -18.65 2.43 6.86
N ALA A 188 -17.64 1.61 7.07
CA ALA A 188 -17.87 0.23 7.49
C ALA A 188 -18.38 0.20 8.95
N ILE A 189 -19.38 -0.63 9.25
CA ILE A 189 -19.82 -0.91 10.63
C ILE A 189 -19.00 -2.12 11.12
N GLU A 190 -17.80 -1.87 11.58
CA GLU A 190 -16.79 -2.89 11.90
C GLU A 190 -16.85 -3.38 13.37
N PRO A 191 -16.48 -4.64 13.64
CA PRO A 191 -16.40 -5.14 15.02
C PRO A 191 -15.38 -4.34 15.84
N ASP A 192 -15.73 -4.02 17.09
CA ASP A 192 -14.85 -3.33 18.02
C ASP A 192 -14.35 -4.24 19.15
N GLY A 193 -13.09 -4.06 19.52
CA GLY A 193 -12.40 -4.86 20.51
C GLY A 193 -11.92 -6.22 20.00
N PHE A 194 -10.80 -6.70 20.55
CA PHE A 194 -10.07 -7.89 20.08
C PHE A 194 -10.95 -9.13 19.90
N ARG A 195 -11.83 -9.42 20.87
CA ARG A 195 -12.71 -10.59 20.81
C ARG A 195 -13.72 -10.49 19.67
N ASN A 196 -14.33 -9.32 19.50
CA ASN A 196 -15.32 -9.11 18.43
C ASN A 196 -14.68 -9.17 17.06
N LYS A 197 -13.46 -8.61 16.88
CA LYS A 197 -12.69 -8.71 15.63
C LYS A 197 -12.37 -10.15 15.22
N LEU A 198 -12.26 -11.07 16.17
CA LEU A 198 -12.09 -12.50 15.91
C LEU A 198 -13.40 -13.26 15.66
N LEU A 199 -14.50 -12.88 16.32
CA LEU A 199 -15.71 -13.69 16.40
C LEU A 199 -16.94 -13.07 15.73
N SER A 200 -17.00 -11.74 15.60
CA SER A 200 -18.15 -11.04 15.02
C SER A 200 -17.88 -10.64 13.56
N ASN A 201 -18.91 -10.51 12.76
CA ASN A 201 -18.84 -10.06 11.39
C ASN A 201 -18.94 -8.52 11.32
N GLN A 202 -18.44 -7.91 10.25
CA GLN A 202 -18.83 -6.56 9.88
C GLN A 202 -20.35 -6.54 9.67
N ARG A 203 -21.02 -5.55 10.25
CA ARG A 203 -22.49 -5.54 10.33
C ARG A 203 -23.15 -4.95 9.08
N GLY A 204 -22.41 -4.21 8.29
CA GLY A 204 -22.88 -3.54 7.09
C GLY A 204 -22.12 -2.26 6.83
N VAL A 205 -22.76 -1.33 6.15
CA VAL A 205 -22.22 -0.02 5.81
C VAL A 205 -23.17 1.07 6.30
N LEU A 206 -22.63 2.27 6.48
CA LEU A 206 -23.40 3.46 6.86
C LEU A 206 -23.02 4.59 5.91
N LEU A 207 -24.02 5.27 5.38
CA LEU A 207 -23.87 6.45 4.53
C LEU A 207 -24.40 7.68 5.27
N SER A 208 -23.64 8.76 5.25
CA SER A 208 -24.02 10.06 5.83
C SER A 208 -23.93 11.12 4.76
N ASP A 209 -25.06 11.74 4.42
CA ASP A 209 -25.15 12.79 3.43
C ASP A 209 -24.08 13.87 3.66
N MET A 210 -23.33 14.22 2.63
CA MET A 210 -22.29 15.23 2.70
C MET A 210 -22.68 16.55 1.99
N THR A 211 -23.84 16.60 1.37
CA THR A 211 -24.34 17.75 0.62
C THR A 211 -24.94 18.82 1.53
N ARG A 212 -25.15 18.53 2.83
CA ARG A 212 -25.74 19.42 3.83
C ARG A 212 -24.90 19.50 5.08
N MET A 213 -24.91 20.68 5.73
CA MET A 213 -24.23 20.87 7.04
C MET A 213 -25.12 20.47 8.22
N GLU A 214 -26.41 20.78 8.14
CA GLU A 214 -27.43 20.53 9.15
C GLU A 214 -28.44 19.50 8.62
N ASP A 215 -29.15 18.83 9.51
CA ASP A 215 -30.20 17.85 9.18
C ASP A 215 -29.75 16.80 8.15
N ARG A 216 -28.53 16.28 8.34
CA ARG A 216 -27.97 15.26 7.47
C ARG A 216 -28.71 13.95 7.58
N GLU A 217 -29.03 13.38 6.46
CA GLU A 217 -29.53 12.02 6.41
C GLU A 217 -28.39 11.03 6.72
N ILE A 218 -28.64 10.14 7.67
CA ILE A 218 -27.73 9.05 8.03
C ILE A 218 -28.48 7.75 7.81
N THR A 219 -28.08 7.01 6.78
CA THR A 219 -28.70 5.75 6.42
C THR A 219 -27.78 4.59 6.77
N ALA A 220 -28.23 3.71 7.66
CA ALA A 220 -27.50 2.54 8.10
C ALA A 220 -28.07 1.28 7.46
N TYR A 221 -27.23 0.57 6.69
CA TYR A 221 -27.53 -0.76 6.15
C TYR A 221 -26.97 -1.85 7.05
N ASP A 222 -27.32 -1.78 8.34
CA ASP A 222 -26.72 -2.57 9.42
C ASP A 222 -27.27 -4.00 9.55
N ASN A 223 -28.21 -4.38 8.73
CA ASN A 223 -28.73 -5.73 8.58
C ASN A 223 -28.01 -6.56 7.47
N GLN A 224 -27.06 -5.96 6.78
CA GLN A 224 -26.32 -6.57 5.66
C GLN A 224 -24.93 -7.01 6.11
N THR A 225 -24.87 -8.11 6.82
CA THR A 225 -23.63 -8.62 7.41
C THR A 225 -22.67 -9.16 6.34
N PHE A 226 -21.41 -8.72 6.41
CA PHE A 226 -20.35 -9.23 5.56
C PHE A 226 -19.69 -10.48 6.16
N ALA A 227 -19.59 -11.54 5.38
CA ALA A 227 -18.88 -12.76 5.79
C ALA A 227 -17.35 -12.53 5.90
N ILE A 228 -16.82 -11.71 5.01
CA ILE A 228 -15.45 -11.16 5.00
C ILE A 228 -15.59 -9.65 5.00
N GLY A 229 -14.81 -8.89 5.78
CA GLY A 229 -14.98 -7.44 5.81
C GLY A 229 -13.92 -6.70 6.63
N GLU A 230 -14.19 -5.42 6.86
CA GLU A 230 -13.33 -4.52 7.61
C GLU A 230 -13.38 -4.78 9.12
N GLY A 231 -12.29 -4.43 9.79
CA GLY A 231 -12.15 -4.59 11.24
C GLY A 231 -12.10 -6.04 11.72
N MET A 232 -12.20 -7.04 10.84
CA MET A 232 -12.11 -8.45 11.19
C MET A 232 -10.69 -8.99 11.04
N TYR A 233 -10.34 -10.00 11.84
CA TYR A 233 -9.00 -10.58 11.85
C TYR A 233 -8.91 -11.89 11.06
N LEU A 234 -7.69 -12.16 10.58
CA LEU A 234 -7.30 -13.38 9.88
C LEU A 234 -8.19 -13.65 8.64
N GLN A 235 -8.60 -14.89 8.45
CA GLN A 235 -9.36 -15.35 7.28
C GLN A 235 -10.72 -14.66 7.08
N ARG A 236 -11.20 -13.91 8.06
CA ARG A 236 -12.43 -13.12 7.97
C ARG A 236 -12.17 -11.68 7.57
N GLY A 237 -10.95 -11.20 7.72
CA GLY A 237 -10.56 -9.83 7.36
C GLY A 237 -10.45 -9.64 5.85
N ALA A 238 -10.96 -8.53 5.33
CA ALA A 238 -10.85 -8.16 3.92
C ALA A 238 -9.38 -8.11 3.49
N ALA A 239 -8.51 -7.44 4.24
CA ALA A 239 -7.09 -7.34 3.94
C ALA A 239 -6.38 -8.71 3.87
N TRP A 240 -6.78 -9.70 4.69
CA TRP A 240 -6.24 -11.06 4.61
C TRP A 240 -6.61 -11.74 3.30
N ASN A 241 -7.87 -11.65 2.91
CA ASN A 241 -8.38 -12.32 1.72
C ASN A 241 -7.86 -11.67 0.45
N LEU A 242 -7.85 -10.35 0.35
CA LEU A 242 -7.26 -9.61 -0.75
C LEU A 242 -5.79 -10.00 -0.96
N ARG A 243 -4.99 -10.00 0.11
CA ARG A 243 -3.58 -10.42 0.06
C ARG A 243 -3.38 -11.92 -0.17
N THR A 244 -4.41 -12.73 -0.04
CA THR A 244 -4.35 -14.17 -0.35
C THR A 244 -4.69 -14.44 -1.80
N THR A 245 -5.64 -13.72 -2.36
CA THR A 245 -6.14 -13.90 -3.73
C THR A 245 -5.32 -13.14 -4.77
N ASP A 246 -4.81 -11.95 -4.40
CA ASP A 246 -3.93 -11.13 -5.25
C ASP A 246 -2.73 -10.61 -4.45
N TYR A 247 -1.71 -11.47 -4.33
CA TYR A 247 -0.56 -11.23 -3.44
C TYR A 247 0.39 -10.14 -3.92
N PHE A 248 0.44 -9.86 -5.22
CA PHE A 248 1.37 -8.89 -5.81
C PHE A 248 0.73 -7.53 -6.08
N ALA A 249 -0.43 -7.30 -5.49
CA ALA A 249 -1.12 -6.02 -5.52
C ALA A 249 -1.10 -5.34 -4.15
N GLN A 250 -1.22 -4.02 -4.15
CA GLN A 250 -1.39 -3.21 -2.95
C GLN A 250 -2.80 -2.65 -2.92
N TYR A 251 -3.50 -2.98 -1.86
CA TYR A 251 -4.77 -2.39 -1.46
C TYR A 251 -4.46 -1.51 -0.26
N PHE A 252 -4.39 -0.20 -0.47
CA PHE A 252 -4.26 0.74 0.63
C PHE A 252 -5.57 0.81 1.40
N ASP A 253 -5.56 1.35 2.62
CA ASP A 253 -6.76 1.56 3.43
C ASP A 253 -7.63 2.65 2.77
N ASP A 254 -8.32 2.30 1.71
CA ASP A 254 -9.02 3.19 0.79
C ASP A 254 -10.29 2.49 0.25
N ALA A 255 -10.95 1.71 1.11
CA ALA A 255 -12.20 1.05 0.77
C ALA A 255 -13.31 2.08 0.55
N VAL A 256 -14.14 1.86 -0.48
CA VAL A 256 -15.35 2.62 -0.73
C VAL A 256 -16.54 1.73 -0.35
N GLU A 257 -17.23 2.09 0.71
CA GLU A 257 -18.45 1.42 1.14
C GLU A 257 -19.65 2.08 0.48
N PHE A 258 -20.48 1.32 -0.18
CA PHE A 258 -21.64 1.86 -0.88
C PHE A 258 -22.77 0.83 -0.97
N THR A 259 -23.90 1.24 -1.51
CA THR A 259 -25.03 0.34 -1.82
C THR A 259 -25.41 0.45 -3.29
N HIS A 260 -25.90 -0.64 -3.84
CA HIS A 260 -26.47 -0.73 -5.17
C HIS A 260 -27.64 -1.72 -5.14
N ASP A 261 -28.81 -1.32 -5.65
CA ASP A 261 -30.05 -2.09 -5.59
C ASP A 261 -30.40 -2.59 -4.17
N GLY A 262 -30.17 -1.74 -3.18
CA GLY A 262 -30.42 -2.04 -1.77
C GLY A 262 -29.44 -3.04 -1.14
N GLN A 263 -28.36 -3.45 -1.84
CA GLN A 263 -27.31 -4.33 -1.32
C GLN A 263 -26.04 -3.53 -1.01
N ALA A 264 -25.38 -3.90 0.08
CA ALA A 264 -24.12 -3.28 0.49
C ALA A 264 -22.93 -3.96 -0.19
N TYR A 265 -21.97 -3.15 -0.60
CA TYR A 265 -20.71 -3.55 -1.24
C TYR A 265 -19.55 -2.76 -0.65
N MET A 266 -18.35 -3.29 -0.87
CA MET A 266 -17.10 -2.57 -0.62
C MET A 266 -16.20 -2.71 -1.83
N TYR A 267 -15.69 -1.60 -2.35
CA TYR A 267 -14.72 -1.60 -3.43
C TYR A 267 -13.35 -1.16 -2.94
N TYR A 268 -12.33 -1.93 -3.28
CA TYR A 268 -10.94 -1.67 -2.93
C TYR A 268 -10.14 -1.33 -4.19
N PRO A 269 -9.82 -0.06 -4.45
CA PRO A 269 -8.94 0.31 -5.54
C PRO A 269 -7.58 -0.37 -5.41
N LYS A 270 -7.07 -0.90 -6.52
CA LYS A 270 -5.84 -1.69 -6.56
C LYS A 270 -4.70 -0.90 -7.19
N THR A 271 -3.54 -0.92 -6.54
CA THR A 271 -2.28 -0.40 -7.08
C THR A 271 -1.30 -1.55 -7.26
N VAL A 272 -0.65 -1.59 -8.40
CA VAL A 272 0.53 -2.43 -8.63
C VAL A 272 1.73 -1.53 -8.87
N HIS A 273 2.95 -2.05 -8.62
CA HIS A 273 4.17 -1.34 -8.96
C HIS A 273 4.83 -2.04 -10.15
N GLU A 274 5.12 -1.28 -11.18
CA GLU A 274 5.80 -1.77 -12.36
C GLU A 274 7.28 -1.39 -12.35
N TRP A 275 8.14 -2.34 -12.72
CA TRP A 275 9.55 -2.10 -12.88
C TRP A 275 9.83 -1.39 -14.20
N ARG A 276 10.55 -0.27 -14.13
CA ARG A 276 11.18 0.42 -15.26
C ARG A 276 12.69 0.26 -15.12
N LEU A 277 13.35 -0.15 -16.19
CA LEU A 277 14.80 -0.43 -16.17
C LEU A 277 15.65 0.76 -16.58
N THR A 278 15.06 1.75 -17.22
CA THR A 278 15.76 2.94 -17.74
C THR A 278 15.23 4.21 -17.07
N PRO A 279 16.06 5.23 -16.84
CA PRO A 279 17.53 5.26 -17.02
C PRO A 279 18.29 4.42 -15.99
N ILE A 280 17.71 4.13 -14.87
CA ILE A 280 18.16 3.19 -13.84
C ILE A 280 16.96 2.37 -13.35
N PRO A 281 17.13 1.16 -12.83
CA PRO A 281 16.01 0.37 -12.29
C PRO A 281 15.25 1.10 -11.18
N HIS A 282 13.95 1.29 -11.38
CA HIS A 282 13.04 1.92 -10.44
C HIS A 282 11.63 1.35 -10.59
N THR A 283 10.71 1.72 -9.73
CA THR A 283 9.32 1.27 -9.80
C THR A 283 8.35 2.44 -9.84
N VAL A 284 7.26 2.28 -10.57
CA VAL A 284 6.19 3.28 -10.70
C VAL A 284 4.87 2.66 -10.24
N PRO A 285 4.07 3.33 -9.38
CA PRO A 285 2.75 2.86 -9.01
C PRO A 285 1.76 3.06 -10.17
N VAL A 286 1.01 2.02 -10.50
CA VAL A 286 0.01 2.00 -11.57
C VAL A 286 -1.33 1.53 -11.01
N TRP A 287 -2.42 2.15 -11.45
CA TRP A 287 -3.75 1.64 -11.16
C TRP A 287 -4.03 0.38 -11.97
N ASP A 288 -4.46 -0.68 -11.29
CA ASP A 288 -4.75 -1.98 -11.92
C ASP A 288 -6.17 -2.46 -11.55
N GLY A 289 -7.14 -1.55 -11.64
CA GLY A 289 -8.53 -1.84 -11.32
C GLY A 289 -8.78 -1.93 -9.82
N GLY A 290 -9.48 -2.96 -9.38
CA GLY A 290 -9.80 -3.12 -7.96
C GLY A 290 -10.46 -4.44 -7.62
N ALA A 291 -10.88 -4.56 -6.37
CA ALA A 291 -11.60 -5.72 -5.85
C ALA A 291 -12.96 -5.31 -5.31
N LEU A 292 -14.03 -5.89 -5.82
CA LEU A 292 -15.39 -5.70 -5.33
C LEU A 292 -15.74 -6.82 -4.35
N LEU A 293 -16.00 -6.46 -3.11
CA LEU A 293 -16.35 -7.39 -2.04
C LEU A 293 -17.86 -7.37 -1.80
N HIS A 294 -18.46 -8.54 -1.88
CA HIS A 294 -19.87 -8.78 -1.63
C HIS A 294 -20.12 -9.20 -0.18
N THR A 295 -21.35 -9.03 0.31
CA THR A 295 -21.74 -9.42 1.68
C THR A 295 -21.55 -10.90 1.97
N ASN A 296 -21.70 -11.78 0.96
CA ASN A 296 -21.48 -13.23 1.09
C ASN A 296 -19.99 -13.62 1.19
N GLY A 297 -19.05 -12.65 1.05
CA GLY A 297 -17.61 -12.87 1.09
C GLY A 297 -16.99 -13.19 -0.28
N THR A 298 -17.75 -13.15 -1.37
CA THR A 298 -17.17 -13.23 -2.72
C THR A 298 -16.37 -11.95 -3.00
N ILE A 299 -15.21 -12.11 -3.62
CA ILE A 299 -14.35 -11.02 -4.07
C ILE A 299 -14.18 -11.14 -5.58
N ASP A 300 -14.67 -10.16 -6.31
CA ASP A 300 -14.49 -10.06 -7.75
C ASP A 300 -13.32 -9.12 -8.03
N HIS A 301 -12.25 -9.67 -8.63
CA HIS A 301 -11.12 -8.88 -9.08
C HIS A 301 -11.40 -8.30 -10.45
N LEU A 302 -11.43 -7.00 -10.56
CA LEU A 302 -11.77 -6.26 -11.77
C LEU A 302 -10.55 -5.57 -12.34
N SER A 303 -10.30 -5.71 -13.62
CA SER A 303 -9.37 -4.88 -14.37
C SER A 303 -9.86 -3.43 -14.44
N PRO A 304 -9.03 -2.46 -14.87
CA PRO A 304 -9.47 -1.08 -15.04
C PRO A 304 -10.70 -0.93 -15.95
N ASP A 305 -10.73 -1.64 -17.06
CA ASP A 305 -11.85 -1.60 -18.03
C ASP A 305 -13.13 -2.24 -17.44
N GLU A 306 -13.00 -3.37 -16.74
CA GLU A 306 -14.13 -4.03 -16.07
C GLU A 306 -14.69 -3.17 -14.94
N ALA A 307 -13.83 -2.54 -14.14
CA ALA A 307 -14.27 -1.64 -13.08
C ALA A 307 -15.01 -0.42 -13.65
N GLN A 308 -14.53 0.13 -14.77
CA GLN A 308 -15.17 1.25 -15.46
C GLN A 308 -16.49 0.88 -16.11
N ALA A 309 -16.64 -0.34 -16.62
CA ALA A 309 -17.85 -0.82 -17.26
C ALA A 309 -18.89 -1.41 -16.27
N SER A 310 -18.54 -1.57 -15.00
CA SER A 310 -19.40 -2.18 -14.00
C SER A 310 -20.58 -1.29 -13.65
N GLU A 311 -21.80 -1.81 -13.81
CA GLU A 311 -23.04 -1.14 -13.38
C GLU A 311 -23.08 -0.96 -11.85
N ILE A 312 -22.55 -1.92 -11.09
CA ILE A 312 -22.49 -1.85 -9.61
C ILE A 312 -21.58 -0.70 -9.14
N LEU A 313 -20.53 -0.41 -9.91
CA LEU A 313 -19.56 0.65 -9.58
C LEU A 313 -19.86 1.99 -10.27
N GLU A 314 -20.99 2.10 -10.94
CA GLU A 314 -21.37 3.32 -11.65
C GLU A 314 -21.37 4.54 -10.70
N GLY A 315 -20.67 5.59 -11.10
CA GLY A 315 -20.55 6.80 -10.30
C GLY A 315 -19.64 6.71 -9.07
N GLN A 316 -19.15 5.54 -8.69
CA GLN A 316 -18.25 5.39 -7.54
C GLN A 316 -16.81 5.83 -7.87
N ARG A 317 -16.04 6.08 -6.83
CA ARG A 317 -14.61 6.39 -6.93
C ARG A 317 -13.82 5.10 -7.20
N LEU A 318 -13.22 5.00 -8.39
CA LEU A 318 -12.48 3.81 -8.81
C LEU A 318 -10.98 3.92 -8.65
N TYR A 319 -10.44 5.13 -8.77
CA TYR A 319 -9.00 5.36 -8.78
C TYR A 319 -8.43 5.42 -7.35
N PRO A 320 -7.23 4.82 -7.08
CA PRO A 320 -6.62 4.87 -5.76
C PRO A 320 -6.21 6.28 -5.35
N LEU A 321 -6.58 6.71 -4.14
CA LEU A 321 -6.17 8.00 -3.58
C LEU A 321 -4.63 8.10 -3.48
N TYR A 322 -3.96 7.00 -3.16
CA TYR A 322 -2.50 6.94 -3.12
C TYR A 322 -1.86 7.32 -4.46
N ASN A 323 -2.34 6.74 -5.56
CA ASN A 323 -1.80 7.02 -6.89
C ASN A 323 -2.05 8.48 -7.28
N SER A 324 -3.26 9.01 -7.01
CA SER A 324 -3.58 10.40 -7.29
C SER A 324 -2.64 11.37 -6.55
N ARG A 325 -2.39 11.12 -5.26
CA ARG A 325 -1.43 11.93 -4.48
C ARG A 325 -0.03 11.86 -5.07
N ARG A 326 0.45 10.66 -5.37
CA ARG A 326 1.79 10.46 -5.94
C ARG A 326 1.96 11.16 -7.28
N GLN A 327 0.95 11.11 -8.14
CA GLN A 327 0.95 11.80 -9.43
C GLN A 327 1.06 13.33 -9.24
N MET A 328 0.27 13.90 -8.35
CA MET A 328 0.29 15.34 -8.10
C MET A 328 1.61 15.81 -7.47
N GLU A 329 2.12 15.09 -6.47
CA GLU A 329 3.41 15.37 -5.85
C GLU A 329 4.57 15.26 -6.86
N SER A 330 4.49 14.32 -7.80
CA SER A 330 5.51 14.13 -8.82
C SER A 330 5.63 15.30 -9.80
N LEU A 331 4.57 16.12 -9.97
CA LEU A 331 4.58 17.27 -10.87
C LEU A 331 5.64 18.32 -10.52
N GLY A 332 6.16 18.33 -9.32
CA GLY A 332 7.36 19.08 -8.95
C GLY A 332 8.56 18.73 -9.84
N TYR A 333 8.66 17.48 -10.30
CA TYR A 333 9.73 17.00 -11.18
C TYR A 333 9.46 17.18 -12.68
N ARG A 334 8.36 17.87 -13.07
CA ARG A 334 7.96 18.05 -14.47
C ARG A 334 9.04 18.71 -15.35
N ASN A 335 9.88 19.57 -14.76
CA ASN A 335 10.96 20.27 -15.45
C ASN A 335 12.33 19.59 -15.31
N GLY A 336 12.37 18.39 -14.72
CA GLY A 336 13.57 17.55 -14.63
C GLY A 336 14.16 17.46 -13.23
N ILE A 337 14.98 16.42 -13.02
CA ILE A 337 15.60 16.12 -11.73
C ILE A 337 16.59 17.20 -11.32
N ILE A 338 17.36 17.75 -12.26
CA ILE A 338 18.40 18.77 -11.97
C ILE A 338 17.76 20.04 -11.41
N ASN A 339 16.61 20.43 -11.92
CA ASN A 339 15.87 21.61 -11.47
C ASN A 339 15.42 21.51 -10.00
N GLN A 340 15.18 20.28 -9.52
CA GLN A 340 14.81 19.98 -8.12
C GLN A 340 15.99 19.95 -7.14
N LEU A 341 17.24 20.03 -7.61
CA LEU A 341 18.39 19.99 -6.72
C LEU A 341 18.69 21.38 -6.17
N GLU A 342 18.50 21.60 -4.87
CA GLU A 342 18.72 22.88 -4.17
C GLU A 342 20.09 23.56 -4.48
N ILE A 343 21.11 22.76 -4.86
CA ILE A 343 22.47 23.27 -5.07
C ILE A 343 22.64 23.86 -6.49
N VAL A 344 21.91 23.36 -7.48
CA VAL A 344 22.08 23.69 -8.90
C VAL A 344 20.79 24.04 -9.60
N GLY A 345 19.63 23.69 -9.02
CA GLY A 345 18.32 23.96 -9.56
C GLY A 345 17.83 25.36 -9.19
N GLU A 346 17.12 25.98 -10.11
CA GLU A 346 16.50 27.29 -9.90
C GLU A 346 15.01 27.16 -9.58
N HIS A 347 14.51 25.93 -9.47
CA HIS A 347 13.07 25.62 -9.30
C HIS A 347 12.16 26.31 -10.33
N ALA A 348 12.74 26.65 -11.49
CA ALA A 348 12.07 27.46 -12.51
C ALA A 348 10.82 26.74 -13.06
N GLY A 349 9.66 27.38 -12.85
CA GLY A 349 8.37 26.87 -13.29
C GLY A 349 7.93 25.59 -12.60
N GLU A 350 8.48 25.24 -11.46
CA GLU A 350 8.02 24.14 -10.62
C GLU A 350 6.69 24.47 -9.93
N VAL A 351 5.98 23.41 -9.59
CA VAL A 351 4.73 23.50 -8.84
C VAL A 351 4.76 22.50 -7.70
N GLU A 352 4.07 22.84 -6.65
CA GLU A 352 3.81 21.96 -5.52
C GLU A 352 2.32 21.90 -5.19
N VAL A 353 1.91 20.92 -4.42
CA VAL A 353 0.53 20.82 -3.95
C VAL A 353 0.28 21.96 -2.98
N ALA A 354 -0.72 22.80 -3.29
CA ALA A 354 -1.00 24.01 -2.52
C ALA A 354 -1.27 23.69 -1.04
N THR A 355 -0.66 24.47 -0.15
CA THR A 355 -0.82 24.33 1.28
C THR A 355 -2.18 24.84 1.74
N LEU A 356 -2.98 23.97 2.34
CA LEU A 356 -4.28 24.36 2.89
C LEU A 356 -4.12 25.05 4.25
N PRO A 357 -5.03 26.01 4.58
CA PRO A 357 -5.05 26.62 5.90
C PRO A 357 -5.13 25.57 7.02
N ALA A 358 -4.36 25.77 8.08
CA ALA A 358 -4.36 24.87 9.23
C ALA A 358 -5.77 24.74 9.83
N GLY A 359 -6.21 23.53 10.10
CA GLY A 359 -7.54 23.27 10.68
C GLY A 359 -8.68 23.15 9.66
N ALA A 360 -8.41 23.25 8.36
CA ALA A 360 -9.45 23.06 7.33
C ALA A 360 -10.11 21.65 7.36
N GLY A 361 -9.50 20.68 8.03
CA GLY A 361 -10.03 19.32 8.20
C GLY A 361 -10.13 18.50 6.90
N ASN A 362 -9.63 19.06 5.80
CA ASN A 362 -9.59 18.43 4.49
C ASN A 362 -8.14 18.30 4.03
N SER A 363 -7.84 17.26 3.30
CA SER A 363 -6.54 17.06 2.64
C SER A 363 -6.76 16.91 1.14
N GLN A 364 -5.83 17.41 0.36
CA GLN A 364 -5.80 17.19 -1.08
C GLN A 364 -5.28 15.79 -1.42
N PRO A 365 -5.71 15.21 -2.56
CA PRO A 365 -6.71 15.71 -3.49
C PRO A 365 -8.13 15.69 -2.90
N PHE A 366 -8.98 16.57 -3.39
CA PHE A 366 -10.42 16.58 -3.06
C PHE A 366 -11.17 15.68 -4.03
N VAL A 367 -12.09 14.86 -3.51
CA VAL A 367 -13.08 14.20 -4.35
C VAL A 367 -14.23 15.18 -4.62
N ILE A 368 -14.52 15.41 -5.88
CA ILE A 368 -15.57 16.34 -6.33
C ILE A 368 -16.43 15.63 -7.38
N ASP A 369 -17.74 15.88 -7.35
CA ASP A 369 -18.67 15.45 -8.38
C ASP A 369 -18.74 16.52 -9.48
N LEU A 370 -18.32 16.17 -10.68
CA LEU A 370 -18.36 17.03 -11.85
C LEU A 370 -19.56 16.71 -12.72
N GLU A 371 -20.18 17.71 -13.33
CA GLU A 371 -21.33 17.52 -14.25
C GLU A 371 -20.98 16.56 -15.39
N GLY A 372 -21.76 15.51 -15.57
CA GLY A 372 -21.60 14.52 -16.62
C GLY A 372 -20.41 13.57 -16.45
N GLU A 373 -19.69 13.68 -15.35
CA GLU A 373 -18.48 12.91 -15.04
C GLU A 373 -18.70 12.01 -13.83
N ARG A 374 -17.75 11.11 -13.61
CA ARG A 374 -17.65 10.34 -12.36
C ARG A 374 -17.01 11.21 -11.28
N MET A 375 -17.02 10.75 -10.03
CA MET A 375 -16.26 11.38 -8.97
C MET A 375 -14.80 11.55 -9.39
N SER A 376 -14.31 12.78 -9.37
CA SER A 376 -12.96 13.14 -9.82
C SER A 376 -12.12 13.65 -8.66
N TYR A 377 -10.82 13.36 -8.71
CA TYR A 377 -9.86 13.98 -7.81
C TYR A 377 -9.44 15.34 -8.34
N VAL A 378 -9.49 16.35 -7.49
CA VAL A 378 -9.08 17.71 -7.79
C VAL A 378 -8.02 18.15 -6.79
N THR A 379 -6.90 18.65 -7.30
CA THR A 379 -5.78 19.16 -6.50
C THR A 379 -5.44 20.56 -6.96
N ALA A 380 -5.38 21.50 -6.02
CA ALA A 380 -4.82 22.82 -6.28
C ALA A 380 -3.29 22.74 -6.24
N MET A 381 -2.67 23.37 -7.21
CA MET A 381 -1.21 23.47 -7.32
C MET A 381 -0.82 24.95 -7.22
N GLU A 382 0.31 25.21 -6.55
CA GLU A 382 0.90 26.56 -6.45
C GLU A 382 2.33 26.56 -6.98
N PRO A 383 2.89 27.71 -7.40
CA PRO A 383 4.30 27.80 -7.72
C PRO A 383 5.16 27.42 -6.51
N TYR A 384 6.29 26.76 -6.75
CA TYR A 384 7.18 26.33 -5.69
C TYR A 384 7.70 27.52 -4.89
N GLY A 385 7.55 27.45 -3.57
CA GLY A 385 8.10 28.44 -2.63
C GLY A 385 7.27 29.71 -2.43
N GLU A 386 5.98 29.70 -2.81
CA GLU A 386 5.02 30.80 -2.50
C GLU A 386 4.25 30.59 -1.20
#